data_d2895db4be3fac5ed4fb61e7b5bd5be6
#
_entry.id   d2895db4be3fac5ed4fb61e7b5bd5be6
#
_cell.length_a   1.000
_cell.length_b   1.000
_cell.length_c   1.000
_cell.angle_alpha   90.00
_cell.angle_beta   90.00
_cell.angle_gamma   90.00
#
_symmetry.space_group_name_H-M   'P 1'
#
loop_
_entity.id
_entity.type
_entity.pdbx_description
1 polymer ?
#
loop_
_entity_poly.entity_id
_entity_poly.type
_entity_poly.pdbx_seq_one_letter_code
_entity_poly.pdbx_strand_id
1 'polypeptide(L)'
;MKFFTLFFGAWIAVAVCSANAQTPASPASQPILKTNPPVAKTAIERQEIRAQLLPRRYTTIAAEIGAKISSIGVSEGGSFKAGQLLISFDCSLQKAQLDKAQAELEGAEQTFQSNLKLEKLNSVGQLELDLSKSSVNKAKADLGANNAVLSKCQVVAPFSGRVAEQKVREQQYVQAGQAMLDILDDSVLELEFLVPSVWLQWLKVGGTFQVQIDETRKTYPSKFTRIGARVDPVSQSVKVAAAISGRFPELMAGMSGKVMIKPIEGQ
;
A
#
# COMPACT_ATOMS: atom_id res chain seq x y z
N MET A 1 -27.80 -35.23 -31.45
CA MET A 1 -27.73 -36.69 -31.65
C MET A 1 -27.10 -37.33 -30.43
N LYS A 2 -27.88 -38.20 -29.76
CA LYS A 2 -27.59 -39.40 -28.95
C LYS A 2 -26.69 -39.18 -27.71
N PHE A 3 -27.24 -39.21 -26.50
CA PHE A 3 -27.62 -40.42 -25.72
C PHE A 3 -26.39 -41.11 -25.14
N PHE A 4 -26.21 -41.13 -23.82
CA PHE A 4 -26.40 -42.36 -23.06
C PHE A 4 -26.45 -42.10 -21.55
N THR A 5 -27.53 -42.45 -20.97
CA THR A 5 -27.92 -42.65 -19.58
C THR A 5 -27.42 -43.99 -19.04
N LEU A 6 -27.58 -44.14 -17.72
CA LEU A 6 -27.80 -45.37 -16.90
C LEU A 6 -26.63 -45.71 -15.95
N PHE A 7 -26.76 -46.20 -14.75
CA PHE A 7 -27.84 -46.56 -13.82
C PHE A 7 -27.15 -47.23 -12.59
N PHE A 8 -27.84 -47.24 -11.44
CA PHE A 8 -27.82 -48.20 -10.32
C PHE A 8 -26.53 -48.28 -9.43
N GLY A 9 -26.60 -48.44 -8.13
CA GLY A 9 -27.64 -48.95 -7.28
C GLY A 9 -27.35 -48.79 -5.81
N ALA A 10 -28.39 -48.75 -5.06
CA ALA A 10 -28.46 -48.72 -3.59
C ALA A 10 -28.02 -50.05 -2.95
N TRP A 11 -27.39 -49.96 -1.80
CA TRP A 11 -27.49 -51.04 -0.81
C TRP A 11 -27.54 -50.48 0.61
N ILE A 12 -28.69 -50.70 1.26
CA ILE A 12 -29.00 -50.50 2.67
C ILE A 12 -28.47 -51.71 3.40
N ALA A 13 -27.74 -51.50 4.48
CA ALA A 13 -27.52 -52.52 5.50
C ALA A 13 -27.81 -51.94 6.90
N VAL A 14 -28.94 -52.34 7.40
CA VAL A 14 -29.35 -52.15 8.81
C VAL A 14 -28.65 -53.23 9.67
N ALA A 15 -27.96 -52.82 10.68
CA ALA A 15 -27.53 -53.72 11.76
C ALA A 15 -28.00 -53.19 13.12
N VAL A 16 -28.96 -53.89 13.64
CA VAL A 16 -29.46 -53.80 15.03
C VAL A 16 -28.52 -54.59 15.90
N CYS A 17 -28.05 -54.03 17.01
CA CYS A 17 -27.50 -54.81 18.15
C CYS A 17 -27.73 -54.10 19.47
N SER A 18 -28.64 -54.61 20.17
CA SER A 18 -28.85 -55.01 21.56
C SER A 18 -28.26 -54.17 22.68
N ALA A 19 -29.15 -53.67 23.51
CA ALA A 19 -28.94 -53.07 24.81
C ALA A 19 -28.44 -54.11 25.83
N ASN A 20 -27.42 -53.72 26.59
CA ASN A 20 -27.13 -54.36 27.90
C ASN A 20 -27.15 -53.29 28.98
N ALA A 21 -28.16 -53.42 29.83
CA ALA A 21 -28.32 -52.68 31.07
C ALA A 21 -27.39 -53.24 32.14
N GLN A 22 -26.50 -52.37 32.66
CA GLN A 22 -25.79 -52.66 33.91
C GLN A 22 -26.09 -51.57 34.94
N THR A 23 -26.63 -52.03 36.07
CA THR A 23 -27.01 -51.28 37.23
C THR A 23 -25.79 -50.63 37.92
N PRO A 24 -25.85 -49.39 38.39
CA PRO A 24 -24.73 -48.78 39.08
C PRO A 24 -24.71 -49.14 40.57
N ALA A 25 -23.53 -49.61 41.01
CA ALA A 25 -23.19 -49.72 42.43
C ALA A 25 -22.79 -48.33 42.97
N SER A 26 -23.40 -48.01 44.13
CA SER A 26 -23.13 -46.81 44.92
C SER A 26 -21.68 -46.82 45.46
N PRO A 27 -20.89 -45.75 45.30
CA PRO A 27 -19.61 -45.65 46.00
C PRO A 27 -19.76 -44.82 47.28
N ALA A 28 -19.11 -45.32 48.31
CA ALA A 28 -18.99 -44.80 49.66
C ALA A 28 -18.40 -43.35 49.66
N SER A 29 -18.97 -42.56 50.59
CA SER A 29 -18.54 -41.19 50.92
C SER A 29 -17.09 -41.18 51.44
N GLN A 30 -16.19 -40.51 50.71
CA GLN A 30 -14.89 -40.13 51.23
C GLN A 30 -14.94 -38.68 51.75
N PRO A 31 -14.23 -38.33 52.84
CA PRO A 31 -14.26 -36.97 53.39
C PRO A 31 -13.48 -36.01 52.49
N ILE A 32 -14.11 -34.95 52.07
CA ILE A 32 -13.52 -33.87 51.28
C ILE A 32 -12.53 -33.12 52.18
N LEU A 33 -11.24 -33.37 52.02
CA LEU A 33 -10.22 -32.45 52.46
C LEU A 33 -10.33 -31.17 51.63
N LYS A 34 -10.77 -30.08 52.23
CA LYS A 34 -10.71 -28.75 51.66
C LYS A 34 -9.25 -28.30 51.65
N THR A 35 -8.50 -28.69 50.64
CA THR A 35 -7.28 -27.99 50.25
C THR A 35 -7.71 -26.80 49.42
N ASN A 36 -7.65 -25.63 50.02
CA ASN A 36 -7.64 -24.38 49.25
C ASN A 36 -6.45 -24.44 48.31
N PRO A 37 -6.65 -24.38 46.99
CA PRO A 37 -5.53 -24.18 46.11
C PRO A 37 -4.87 -22.84 46.51
N PRO A 38 -3.52 -22.77 46.56
CA PRO A 38 -2.86 -21.50 46.72
C PRO A 38 -3.35 -20.62 45.58
N VAL A 39 -3.91 -19.46 45.92
CA VAL A 39 -4.17 -18.40 44.98
C VAL A 39 -2.81 -18.10 44.39
N ALA A 40 -2.51 -18.72 43.28
CA ALA A 40 -1.40 -18.32 42.42
C ALA A 40 -1.68 -16.85 42.14
N LYS A 41 -0.92 -15.96 42.80
CA LYS A 41 -0.80 -14.59 42.39
C LYS A 41 -0.46 -14.67 40.93
N THR A 42 -1.44 -14.46 40.09
CA THR A 42 -1.34 -14.42 38.67
C THR A 42 -0.16 -13.49 38.39
N ALA A 43 0.98 -14.08 38.04
CA ALA A 43 2.00 -13.31 37.35
C ALA A 43 1.22 -12.65 36.24
N ILE A 44 1.12 -11.34 36.31
CA ILE A 44 0.67 -10.52 35.16
C ILE A 44 1.65 -10.96 34.07
N GLU A 45 1.19 -11.90 33.25
CA GLU A 45 1.90 -12.32 32.06
C GLU A 45 2.32 -11.03 31.39
N ARG A 46 3.63 -10.80 31.36
CA ARG A 46 4.20 -9.71 30.59
C ARG A 46 3.76 -9.99 29.17
N GLN A 47 2.65 -9.42 28.78
CA GLN A 47 2.11 -9.59 27.45
C GLN A 47 3.14 -8.99 26.51
N GLU A 48 3.94 -9.86 25.91
CA GLU A 48 4.98 -9.44 24.98
C GLU A 48 4.29 -8.78 23.79
N ILE A 49 4.34 -7.46 23.77
CA ILE A 49 3.76 -6.69 22.66
C ILE A 49 4.74 -6.75 21.50
N ARG A 50 4.29 -7.35 20.41
CA ARG A 50 5.05 -7.37 19.18
C ARG A 50 4.82 -6.10 18.39
N ALA A 51 5.90 -5.55 17.87
CA ALA A 51 5.91 -4.40 16.96
C ALA A 51 6.54 -4.78 15.63
N GLN A 52 6.12 -4.10 14.59
CA GLN A 52 6.71 -4.22 13.27
C GLN A 52 7.27 -2.86 12.83
N LEU A 53 8.44 -2.87 12.20
CA LEU A 53 9.04 -1.72 11.57
C LEU A 53 8.43 -1.51 10.19
N LEU A 54 7.80 -0.36 10.02
CA LEU A 54 7.20 0.05 8.76
C LEU A 54 7.92 1.27 8.19
N PRO A 55 8.02 1.40 6.88
CA PRO A 55 8.57 2.61 6.27
C PRO A 55 7.55 3.75 6.43
N ARG A 56 8.05 4.98 6.54
CA ARG A 56 7.20 6.17 6.63
C ARG A 56 6.26 6.31 5.44
N ARG A 57 6.74 6.00 4.27
CA ARG A 57 5.99 6.01 3.00
C ARG A 57 6.30 4.74 2.22
N TYR A 58 5.27 4.17 1.70
CA TYR A 58 5.34 3.01 0.82
C TYR A 58 4.31 3.21 -0.29
N THR A 59 4.70 2.98 -1.52
CA THR A 59 3.77 3.06 -2.65
C THR A 59 4.21 2.14 -3.78
N THR A 60 3.21 1.68 -4.54
CA THR A 60 3.43 0.96 -5.79
C THR A 60 3.38 1.95 -6.94
N ILE A 61 4.44 2.06 -7.70
CA ILE A 61 4.48 2.80 -8.96
C ILE A 61 3.86 1.93 -10.03
N ALA A 62 2.77 2.43 -10.62
CA ALA A 62 2.08 1.78 -11.73
C ALA A 62 2.25 2.59 -13.02
N ALA A 63 2.15 1.92 -14.17
CA ALA A 63 2.19 2.56 -15.48
C ALA A 63 0.94 3.43 -15.67
N GLU A 64 1.11 4.69 -16.02
CA GLU A 64 -0.02 5.57 -16.32
C GLU A 64 -0.50 5.44 -17.77
N ILE A 65 0.37 4.92 -18.65
CA ILE A 65 0.10 4.66 -20.08
C ILE A 65 0.52 3.25 -20.45
N GLY A 66 -0.09 2.71 -21.51
CA GLY A 66 0.38 1.46 -22.14
C GLY A 66 1.55 1.74 -23.05
N ALA A 67 2.75 1.21 -22.73
CA ALA A 67 3.93 1.38 -23.52
C ALA A 67 4.98 0.30 -23.25
N LYS A 68 6.01 0.23 -24.10
CA LYS A 68 7.17 -0.64 -23.90
C LYS A 68 8.18 0.06 -23.00
N ILE A 69 8.70 -0.62 -21.99
CA ILE A 69 9.77 -0.11 -21.14
C ILE A 69 11.06 -0.04 -21.96
N SER A 70 11.64 1.14 -22.08
CA SER A 70 12.92 1.37 -22.72
C SER A 70 14.07 1.04 -21.78
N SER A 71 14.03 1.59 -20.56
CA SER A 71 15.06 1.37 -19.55
C SER A 71 14.51 1.52 -18.14
N ILE A 72 15.17 0.86 -17.17
CA ILE A 72 14.91 0.98 -15.74
C ILE A 72 16.17 1.53 -15.08
N GLY A 73 16.09 2.76 -14.54
CA GLY A 73 17.24 3.49 -13.99
C GLY A 73 17.63 3.09 -12.56
N VAL A 74 16.93 2.12 -11.96
CA VAL A 74 17.14 1.66 -10.59
C VAL A 74 16.98 0.15 -10.54
N SER A 75 17.75 -0.51 -9.67
CA SER A 75 17.63 -1.94 -9.42
C SER A 75 16.88 -2.21 -8.10
N GLU A 76 16.38 -3.41 -7.94
CA GLU A 76 15.83 -3.87 -6.66
C GLU A 76 16.85 -3.72 -5.53
N GLY A 77 16.40 -3.22 -4.37
CA GLY A 77 17.27 -2.85 -3.25
C GLY A 77 18.06 -1.55 -3.46
N GLY A 78 18.10 -0.99 -4.67
CA GLY A 78 18.81 0.25 -4.99
C GLY A 78 18.15 1.49 -4.39
N SER A 79 18.97 2.49 -4.05
CA SER A 79 18.52 3.79 -3.52
C SER A 79 18.27 4.77 -4.66
N PHE A 80 17.31 5.68 -4.46
CA PHE A 80 17.00 6.75 -5.41
C PHE A 80 16.67 8.05 -4.66
N LYS A 81 16.74 9.18 -5.38
CA LYS A 81 16.38 10.51 -4.88
C LYS A 81 15.03 10.95 -5.45
N ALA A 82 14.33 11.82 -4.73
CA ALA A 82 13.12 12.48 -5.23
C ALA A 82 13.41 13.17 -6.60
N GLY A 83 12.51 12.99 -7.56
CA GLY A 83 12.65 13.50 -8.93
C GLY A 83 13.59 12.69 -9.83
N GLN A 84 14.27 11.66 -9.32
CA GLN A 84 15.09 10.79 -10.14
C GLN A 84 14.24 9.96 -11.09
N LEU A 85 14.70 9.82 -12.35
CA LEU A 85 14.07 8.95 -13.33
C LEU A 85 14.21 7.49 -12.89
N LEU A 86 13.08 6.81 -12.72
CA LEU A 86 13.02 5.40 -12.34
C LEU A 86 12.82 4.49 -13.56
N ILE A 87 11.86 4.85 -14.43
CA ILE A 87 11.52 4.10 -15.63
C ILE A 87 11.33 5.06 -16.79
N SER A 88 11.85 4.69 -17.94
CA SER A 88 11.62 5.37 -19.22
C SER A 88 10.89 4.43 -20.18
N PHE A 89 9.88 4.95 -20.86
CA PHE A 89 9.14 4.21 -21.88
C PHE A 89 9.61 4.58 -23.29
N ASP A 90 9.44 3.68 -24.24
CA ASP A 90 9.48 3.99 -25.66
C ASP A 90 8.18 4.71 -26.06
N CYS A 91 8.28 5.99 -26.28
CA CYS A 91 7.17 6.89 -26.59
C CYS A 91 7.28 7.50 -27.99
N SER A 92 7.86 6.79 -28.92
CA SER A 92 7.98 7.23 -30.32
C SER A 92 6.62 7.59 -30.94
N LEU A 93 5.59 6.79 -30.66
CA LEU A 93 4.22 7.04 -31.12
C LEU A 93 3.62 8.31 -30.49
N GLN A 94 3.75 8.47 -29.16
CA GLN A 94 3.22 9.62 -28.43
C GLN A 94 3.91 10.93 -28.88
N LYS A 95 5.20 10.85 -29.17
CA LYS A 95 5.93 11.97 -29.72
C LYS A 95 5.44 12.36 -31.12
N ALA A 96 5.23 11.38 -32.00
CA ALA A 96 4.66 11.63 -33.33
C ALA A 96 3.24 12.24 -33.27
N GLN A 97 2.42 11.80 -32.27
CA GLN A 97 1.09 12.39 -32.02
C GLN A 97 1.19 13.84 -31.55
N LEU A 98 2.16 14.15 -30.68
CA LEU A 98 2.42 15.52 -30.25
C LEU A 98 2.85 16.40 -31.43
N ASP A 99 3.80 15.92 -32.25
CA ASP A 99 4.30 16.64 -33.42
C ASP A 99 3.16 16.94 -34.43
N LYS A 100 2.24 15.98 -34.62
CA LYS A 100 1.03 16.15 -35.41
C LYS A 100 0.12 17.24 -34.84
N ALA A 101 -0.18 17.20 -33.53
CA ALA A 101 -1.03 18.19 -32.88
C ALA A 101 -0.41 19.59 -32.92
N GLN A 102 0.93 19.68 -32.87
CA GLN A 102 1.65 20.94 -33.03
C GLN A 102 1.46 21.52 -34.44
N ALA A 103 1.58 20.69 -35.47
CA ALA A 103 1.38 21.12 -36.87
C ALA A 103 -0.09 21.54 -37.14
N GLU A 104 -1.07 20.84 -36.52
CA GLU A 104 -2.49 21.21 -36.59
C GLU A 104 -2.76 22.60 -35.94
N LEU A 105 -2.12 22.87 -34.80
CA LEU A 105 -2.21 24.18 -34.16
C LEU A 105 -1.61 25.28 -35.03
N GLU A 106 -0.44 25.07 -35.56
CA GLU A 106 0.23 26.03 -36.48
C GLU A 106 -0.65 26.35 -37.69
N GLY A 107 -1.26 25.34 -38.33
CA GLY A 107 -2.19 25.51 -39.42
C GLY A 107 -3.44 26.30 -39.06
N ALA A 108 -4.03 26.02 -37.90
CA ALA A 108 -5.19 26.74 -37.38
C ALA A 108 -4.84 28.21 -37.05
N GLU A 109 -3.67 28.47 -36.48
CA GLU A 109 -3.20 29.82 -36.17
C GLU A 109 -2.95 30.63 -37.48
N GLN A 110 -2.36 30.01 -38.49
CA GLN A 110 -2.16 30.67 -39.79
C GLN A 110 -3.50 31.05 -40.44
N THR A 111 -4.46 30.14 -40.39
CA THR A 111 -5.82 30.38 -40.90
C THR A 111 -6.49 31.54 -40.16
N PHE A 112 -6.45 31.54 -38.83
CA PHE A 112 -7.00 32.63 -38.02
C PHE A 112 -6.31 33.95 -38.30
N GLN A 113 -5.00 33.99 -38.43
CA GLN A 113 -4.24 35.23 -38.79
C GLN A 113 -4.59 35.73 -40.18
N SER A 114 -4.85 34.85 -41.14
CA SER A 114 -5.29 35.19 -42.48
C SER A 114 -6.69 35.80 -42.44
N ASN A 115 -7.63 35.16 -41.69
CA ASN A 115 -8.99 35.68 -41.52
C ASN A 115 -9.02 37.04 -40.81
N LEU A 116 -8.16 37.27 -39.83
CA LEU A 116 -7.98 38.60 -39.21
C LEU A 116 -7.55 39.69 -40.19
N LYS A 117 -6.71 39.33 -41.18
CA LYS A 117 -6.31 40.30 -42.23
C LYS A 117 -7.43 40.56 -43.22
N LEU A 118 -8.19 39.53 -43.60
CA LEU A 118 -9.33 39.64 -44.52
C LEU A 118 -10.50 40.36 -43.89
N GLU A 119 -10.75 40.18 -42.60
CA GLU A 119 -11.78 40.92 -41.84
C GLU A 119 -11.53 42.46 -41.90
N LYS A 120 -10.29 42.88 -41.69
CA LYS A 120 -9.90 44.30 -41.84
C LYS A 120 -10.15 44.87 -43.23
N LEU A 121 -10.24 44.03 -44.23
CA LEU A 121 -10.58 44.39 -45.61
C LEU A 121 -12.05 44.16 -45.92
N ASN A 122 -12.90 43.89 -44.90
CA ASN A 122 -14.33 43.54 -45.05
C ASN A 122 -14.60 42.38 -45.99
N SER A 123 -13.60 41.45 -46.15
CA SER A 123 -13.68 40.31 -47.07
C SER A 123 -14.11 38.99 -46.39
N VAL A 124 -14.20 38.98 -45.04
CA VAL A 124 -14.65 37.85 -44.21
C VAL A 124 -15.60 38.37 -43.16
N GLY A 125 -16.65 37.61 -42.87
CA GLY A 125 -17.62 37.92 -41.83
C GLY A 125 -17.15 37.54 -40.43
N GLN A 126 -17.75 38.14 -39.40
CA GLN A 126 -17.45 37.87 -37.99
C GLN A 126 -17.59 36.42 -37.63
N LEU A 127 -18.59 35.69 -38.19
CA LEU A 127 -18.80 34.27 -37.94
C LEU A 127 -17.58 33.44 -38.35
N GLU A 128 -17.01 33.72 -39.52
CA GLU A 128 -15.82 32.96 -40.02
C GLU A 128 -14.60 33.22 -39.15
N LEU A 129 -14.43 34.46 -38.68
CA LEU A 129 -13.37 34.81 -37.75
C LEU A 129 -13.54 34.04 -36.40
N ASP A 130 -14.75 34.01 -35.87
CA ASP A 130 -15.04 33.30 -34.61
C ASP A 130 -14.88 31.78 -34.75
N LEU A 131 -15.23 31.21 -35.89
CA LEU A 131 -14.99 29.79 -36.20
C LEU A 131 -13.48 29.47 -36.28
N SER A 132 -12.70 30.30 -36.95
CA SER A 132 -11.24 30.10 -37.05
C SER A 132 -10.55 30.25 -35.68
N LYS A 133 -11.01 31.18 -34.84
CA LYS A 133 -10.56 31.33 -33.45
C LYS A 133 -10.89 30.08 -32.61
N SER A 134 -12.10 29.55 -32.79
CA SER A 134 -12.52 28.31 -32.10
C SER A 134 -11.69 27.12 -32.53
N SER A 135 -11.29 27.06 -33.82
CA SER A 135 -10.38 26.02 -34.33
C SER A 135 -8.99 26.09 -33.66
N VAL A 136 -8.42 27.30 -33.50
CA VAL A 136 -7.15 27.49 -32.76
C VAL A 136 -7.29 26.98 -31.30
N ASN A 137 -8.38 27.35 -30.63
CA ASN A 137 -8.60 26.92 -29.25
C ASN A 137 -8.70 25.40 -29.12
N LYS A 138 -9.38 24.74 -30.08
CA LYS A 138 -9.47 23.28 -30.15
C LYS A 138 -8.08 22.67 -30.36
N ALA A 139 -7.35 23.09 -31.35
CA ALA A 139 -6.01 22.56 -31.65
C ALA A 139 -5.03 22.76 -30.47
N LYS A 140 -5.13 23.89 -29.77
CA LYS A 140 -4.35 24.17 -28.56
C LYS A 140 -4.70 23.20 -27.42
N ALA A 141 -5.98 22.87 -27.25
CA ALA A 141 -6.40 21.89 -26.26
C ALA A 141 -5.89 20.48 -26.62
N ASP A 142 -5.95 20.10 -27.90
CA ASP A 142 -5.44 18.81 -28.38
C ASP A 142 -3.92 18.69 -28.19
N LEU A 143 -3.16 19.75 -28.46
CA LEU A 143 -1.74 19.81 -28.16
C LEU A 143 -1.47 19.65 -26.66
N GLY A 144 -2.24 20.32 -25.81
CA GLY A 144 -2.13 20.18 -24.35
C GLY A 144 -2.37 18.75 -23.87
N ALA A 145 -3.38 18.08 -24.43
CA ALA A 145 -3.69 16.69 -24.10
C ALA A 145 -2.53 15.72 -24.49
N ASN A 146 -1.99 15.88 -25.71
CA ASN A 146 -0.84 15.05 -26.17
C ASN A 146 0.42 15.32 -25.34
N ASN A 147 0.66 16.56 -24.93
CA ASN A 147 1.76 16.91 -24.02
C ASN A 147 1.62 16.22 -22.65
N ALA A 148 0.41 16.19 -22.10
CA ALA A 148 0.12 15.51 -20.83
C ALA A 148 0.38 14.00 -20.95
N VAL A 149 0.01 13.38 -22.09
CA VAL A 149 0.32 11.96 -22.33
C VAL A 149 1.83 11.74 -22.46
N LEU A 150 2.55 12.58 -23.20
CA LEU A 150 4.00 12.46 -23.36
C LEU A 150 4.74 12.63 -22.03
N SER A 151 4.26 13.46 -21.12
CA SER A 151 4.86 13.62 -19.79
C SER A 151 4.84 12.32 -18.97
N LYS A 152 3.95 11.36 -19.27
CA LYS A 152 3.85 10.05 -18.62
C LYS A 152 4.87 9.03 -19.13
N CYS A 153 5.64 9.41 -20.13
CA CYS A 153 6.71 8.58 -20.69
C CYS A 153 7.93 8.42 -19.78
N GLN A 154 8.04 9.28 -18.80
CA GLN A 154 9.09 9.26 -17.81
C GLN A 154 8.48 9.15 -16.42
N VAL A 155 8.78 8.06 -15.74
CA VAL A 155 8.33 7.81 -14.37
C VAL A 155 9.41 8.26 -13.42
N VAL A 156 9.13 9.31 -12.66
CA VAL A 156 10.06 9.89 -11.69
C VAL A 156 9.66 9.54 -10.27
N ALA A 157 10.66 9.48 -9.39
CA ALA A 157 10.45 9.17 -7.98
C ALA A 157 9.71 10.31 -7.25
N PRO A 158 8.57 10.04 -6.57
CA PRO A 158 7.84 11.06 -5.82
C PRO A 158 8.51 11.48 -4.51
N PHE A 159 9.42 10.68 -4.00
CA PHE A 159 10.21 10.91 -2.79
C PHE A 159 11.55 10.16 -2.90
N SER A 160 12.47 10.41 -1.98
CA SER A 160 13.74 9.65 -1.89
C SER A 160 13.54 8.37 -1.07
N GLY A 161 14.20 7.28 -1.47
CA GLY A 161 14.06 6.00 -0.80
C GLY A 161 14.76 4.86 -1.50
N ARG A 162 14.20 3.66 -1.36
CA ARG A 162 14.69 2.42 -1.98
C ARG A 162 13.60 1.68 -2.75
N VAL A 163 14.02 0.92 -3.75
CA VAL A 163 13.17 -0.05 -4.45
C VAL A 163 13.03 -1.30 -3.59
N ALA A 164 11.80 -1.59 -3.16
CA ALA A 164 11.50 -2.80 -2.39
C ALA A 164 11.37 -4.03 -3.31
N GLU A 165 10.70 -3.86 -4.46
CA GLU A 165 10.46 -4.93 -5.41
C GLU A 165 10.37 -4.36 -6.83
N GLN A 166 10.97 -5.07 -7.78
CA GLN A 166 10.87 -4.77 -9.20
C GLN A 166 10.00 -5.83 -9.90
N LYS A 167 8.79 -5.45 -10.35
CA LYS A 167 7.78 -6.36 -10.94
C LYS A 167 7.83 -6.45 -12.46
N VAL A 168 8.64 -5.63 -13.10
CA VAL A 168 8.73 -5.54 -14.57
C VAL A 168 10.19 -5.57 -15.01
N ARG A 169 10.41 -5.83 -16.31
CA ARG A 169 11.74 -5.89 -16.91
C ARG A 169 11.87 -4.91 -18.06
N GLU A 170 13.08 -4.54 -18.40
CA GLU A 170 13.37 -3.78 -19.61
C GLU A 170 12.87 -4.53 -20.85
N GLN A 171 12.48 -3.76 -21.86
CA GLN A 171 11.91 -4.25 -23.12
C GLN A 171 10.53 -4.93 -22.98
N GLN A 172 9.97 -5.04 -21.78
CA GLN A 172 8.60 -5.53 -21.55
C GLN A 172 7.58 -4.47 -21.93
N TYR A 173 6.49 -4.89 -22.54
CA TYR A 173 5.30 -4.05 -22.71
C TYR A 173 4.45 -4.11 -21.44
N VAL A 174 4.01 -2.95 -20.96
CA VAL A 174 3.12 -2.82 -19.80
C VAL A 174 1.83 -2.11 -20.21
N GLN A 175 0.75 -2.44 -19.52
CA GLN A 175 -0.55 -1.78 -19.70
C GLN A 175 -0.74 -0.66 -18.67
N ALA A 176 -1.61 0.31 -18.97
CA ALA A 176 -2.00 1.30 -17.99
C ALA A 176 -2.60 0.63 -16.73
N GLY A 177 -2.17 1.08 -15.55
CA GLY A 177 -2.53 0.50 -14.25
C GLY A 177 -1.66 -0.67 -13.80
N GLN A 178 -0.77 -1.21 -14.65
CA GLN A 178 0.11 -2.31 -14.27
C GLN A 178 1.17 -1.85 -13.27
N ALA A 179 1.27 -2.56 -12.13
CA ALA A 179 2.30 -2.31 -11.12
C ALA A 179 3.71 -2.60 -11.69
N MET A 180 4.64 -1.69 -11.45
CA MET A 180 6.00 -1.78 -11.98
C MET A 180 7.07 -1.88 -10.89
N LEU A 181 7.01 -0.98 -9.92
CA LEU A 181 7.97 -0.93 -8.80
C LEU A 181 7.22 -0.70 -7.50
N ASP A 182 7.61 -1.42 -6.47
CA ASP A 182 7.28 -1.06 -5.10
C ASP A 182 8.43 -0.27 -4.50
N ILE A 183 8.14 0.93 -4.03
CA ILE A 183 9.14 1.84 -3.47
C ILE A 183 8.78 2.23 -2.03
N LEU A 184 9.80 2.42 -1.23
CA LEU A 184 9.65 2.80 0.17
C LEU A 184 10.63 3.90 0.58
N ASP A 185 10.23 4.69 1.56
CA ASP A 185 11.06 5.70 2.22
C ASP A 185 11.62 5.11 3.51
N ASP A 186 12.88 4.74 3.49
CA ASP A 186 13.63 4.18 4.63
C ASP A 186 14.31 5.23 5.50
N SER A 187 14.08 6.51 5.24
CA SER A 187 14.70 7.61 5.99
C SER A 187 14.25 7.67 7.45
N VAL A 188 13.00 7.29 7.69
CA VAL A 188 12.39 7.18 9.03
C VAL A 188 11.57 5.90 9.07
N LEU A 189 11.93 5.00 9.98
CA LEU A 189 11.17 3.79 10.25
C LEU A 189 10.23 4.04 11.44
N GLU A 190 8.96 3.69 11.27
CA GLU A 190 7.95 3.74 12.30
C GLU A 190 7.69 2.33 12.85
N LEU A 191 7.62 2.22 14.18
CA LEU A 191 7.14 1.03 14.86
C LEU A 191 5.62 1.07 14.94
N GLU A 192 4.96 0.02 14.47
CA GLU A 192 3.52 -0.14 14.62
C GLU A 192 3.22 -1.37 15.48
N PHE A 193 2.37 -1.22 16.46
CA PHE A 193 1.95 -2.30 17.36
C PHE A 193 0.58 -2.03 17.99
N LEU A 194 0.02 -3.08 18.57
CA LEU A 194 -1.26 -3.02 19.25
C LEU A 194 -1.04 -3.03 20.77
N VAL A 195 -1.72 -2.14 21.47
CA VAL A 195 -1.72 -2.10 22.93
C VAL A 195 -3.14 -2.30 23.47
N PRO A 196 -3.33 -2.91 24.66
CA PRO A 196 -4.62 -2.96 25.31
C PRO A 196 -5.21 -1.55 25.51
N SER A 197 -6.50 -1.38 25.26
CA SER A 197 -7.16 -0.06 25.35
C SER A 197 -7.09 0.57 26.76
N VAL A 198 -6.97 -0.25 27.79
CA VAL A 198 -6.78 0.21 29.18
C VAL A 198 -5.51 1.03 29.37
N TRP A 199 -4.51 0.86 28.51
CA TRP A 199 -3.26 1.64 28.57
C TRP A 199 -3.41 3.08 28.13
N LEU A 200 -4.52 3.45 27.46
CA LEU A 200 -4.81 4.84 27.08
C LEU A 200 -4.92 5.78 28.29
N GLN A 201 -5.14 5.25 29.49
CA GLN A 201 -5.20 6.06 30.71
C GLN A 201 -3.85 6.76 31.00
N TRP A 202 -2.73 6.09 30.70
CA TRP A 202 -1.38 6.59 31.00
C TRP A 202 -0.51 6.77 29.76
N LEU A 203 -0.82 6.11 28.65
CA LEU A 203 -0.04 6.17 27.44
C LEU A 203 -0.25 7.53 26.75
N LYS A 204 0.83 8.31 26.60
CA LYS A 204 0.78 9.63 25.97
C LYS A 204 1.75 9.71 24.80
N VAL A 205 1.36 10.46 23.76
CA VAL A 205 2.27 10.84 22.68
C VAL A 205 3.48 11.57 23.26
N GLY A 206 4.66 11.21 22.80
CA GLY A 206 5.92 11.72 23.31
C GLY A 206 6.58 10.90 24.42
N GLY A 207 5.85 9.95 25.03
CA GLY A 207 6.43 9.00 25.99
C GLY A 207 7.53 8.16 25.34
N THR A 208 8.56 7.81 26.12
CA THR A 208 9.72 7.03 25.66
C THR A 208 9.62 5.60 26.18
N PHE A 209 10.09 4.67 25.39
CA PHE A 209 10.19 3.25 25.74
C PHE A 209 11.35 2.61 24.97
N GLN A 210 11.58 1.34 25.20
CA GLN A 210 12.60 0.57 24.48
C GLN A 210 11.93 -0.54 23.65
N VAL A 211 12.51 -0.79 22.48
CA VAL A 211 12.11 -1.94 21.63
C VAL A 211 13.33 -2.79 21.35
N GLN A 212 13.21 -4.08 21.55
CA GLN A 212 14.21 -5.05 21.13
C GLN A 212 13.83 -5.61 19.78
N ILE A 213 14.68 -5.42 18.77
CA ILE A 213 14.46 -5.94 17.42
C ILE A 213 15.01 -7.37 17.37
N ASP A 214 14.18 -8.29 16.87
CA ASP A 214 14.48 -9.73 16.90
C ASP A 214 15.67 -10.07 15.99
N GLU A 215 15.76 -9.44 14.81
CA GLU A 215 16.78 -9.71 13.80
C GLU A 215 18.17 -9.21 14.24
N THR A 216 18.23 -8.05 14.86
CA THR A 216 19.51 -7.48 15.35
C THR A 216 19.85 -7.90 16.77
N ARG A 217 18.87 -8.40 17.54
CA ARG A 217 18.95 -8.69 18.99
C ARG A 217 19.37 -7.50 19.85
N LYS A 218 19.33 -6.28 19.28
CA LYS A 218 19.67 -5.03 19.97
C LYS A 218 18.42 -4.30 20.44
N THR A 219 18.58 -3.47 21.44
CA THR A 219 17.54 -2.64 22.01
C THR A 219 17.71 -1.20 21.53
N TYR A 220 16.62 -0.60 21.07
CA TYR A 220 16.61 0.76 20.52
C TYR A 220 15.66 1.66 21.31
N PRO A 221 16.06 2.90 21.59
CA PRO A 221 15.17 3.87 22.21
C PRO A 221 14.09 4.30 21.22
N SER A 222 12.85 4.35 21.70
CA SER A 222 11.70 4.67 20.87
C SER A 222 10.79 5.66 21.58
N LYS A 223 10.01 6.43 20.80
CA LYS A 223 9.11 7.46 21.29
C LYS A 223 7.75 7.33 20.60
N PHE A 224 6.67 7.36 21.37
CA PHE A 224 5.32 7.35 20.81
C PHE A 224 5.07 8.58 19.95
N THR A 225 4.67 8.38 18.71
CA THR A 225 4.36 9.45 17.75
C THR A 225 2.86 9.63 17.55
N ARG A 226 2.11 8.55 17.61
CA ARG A 226 0.68 8.56 17.32
C ARG A 226 -0.05 7.44 18.04
N ILE A 227 -1.22 7.74 18.55
CA ILE A 227 -2.17 6.78 19.11
C ILE A 227 -3.37 6.74 18.18
N GLY A 228 -3.81 5.55 17.81
CA GLY A 228 -4.96 5.34 16.94
C GLY A 228 -6.24 5.94 17.52
N ALA A 229 -7.08 6.47 16.65
CA ALA A 229 -8.35 7.08 17.05
C ALA A 229 -9.49 6.06 17.27
N ARG A 230 -9.22 4.77 17.04
CA ARG A 230 -10.23 3.70 17.13
C ARG A 230 -9.72 2.56 17.99
N VAL A 231 -10.58 2.12 18.91
CA VAL A 231 -10.41 0.85 19.64
C VAL A 231 -11.06 -0.25 18.83
N ASP A 232 -10.36 -1.35 18.64
CA ASP A 232 -10.95 -2.57 18.08
C ASP A 232 -11.83 -3.21 19.15
N PRO A 233 -13.16 -3.40 18.89
CA PRO A 233 -14.08 -3.87 19.91
C PRO A 233 -13.91 -5.35 20.25
N VAL A 234 -13.32 -6.14 19.36
CA VAL A 234 -13.13 -7.59 19.55
C VAL A 234 -11.88 -7.86 20.39
N SER A 235 -10.76 -7.28 19.98
CA SER A 235 -9.46 -7.46 20.68
C SER A 235 -9.26 -6.47 21.83
N GLN A 236 -10.13 -5.47 21.99
CA GLN A 236 -10.01 -4.38 22.96
C GLN A 236 -8.63 -3.70 22.90
N SER A 237 -8.08 -3.58 21.69
CA SER A 237 -6.76 -3.02 21.46
C SER A 237 -6.80 -1.74 20.64
N VAL A 238 -5.74 -0.95 20.76
CA VAL A 238 -5.52 0.29 19.99
C VAL A 238 -4.20 0.19 19.26
N LYS A 239 -4.20 0.61 18.01
CA LYS A 239 -2.99 0.71 17.19
C LYS A 239 -2.17 1.92 17.65
N VAL A 240 -0.90 1.70 17.92
CA VAL A 240 0.04 2.75 18.31
C VAL A 240 1.20 2.79 17.32
N ALA A 241 1.60 3.99 16.95
CA ALA A 241 2.81 4.22 16.17
C ALA A 241 3.86 4.92 17.04
N ALA A 242 5.11 4.53 16.84
CA ALA A 242 6.26 5.10 17.50
C ALA A 242 7.42 5.24 16.52
N ALA A 243 8.33 6.18 16.76
CA ALA A 243 9.55 6.32 16.00
C ALA A 243 10.75 5.88 16.83
N ILE A 244 11.70 5.22 16.19
CA ILE A 244 13.01 4.92 16.79
C ILE A 244 13.82 6.21 16.85
N SER A 245 14.34 6.53 18.04
CA SER A 245 15.11 7.74 18.27
C SER A 245 16.55 7.53 17.84
N GLY A 246 16.93 8.05 16.67
CA GLY A 246 18.25 7.91 16.09
C GLY A 246 18.23 7.33 14.69
N ARG A 247 19.40 7.25 14.04
CA ARG A 247 19.60 6.58 12.75
C ARG A 247 20.39 5.32 12.95
N PHE A 248 19.85 4.21 12.53
CA PHE A 248 20.45 2.89 12.66
C PHE A 248 20.42 2.21 11.28
N PRO A 249 21.57 2.23 10.56
CA PRO A 249 21.64 1.71 9.18
C PRO A 249 21.32 0.21 9.07
N GLU A 250 21.44 -0.51 10.18
CA GLU A 250 21.12 -1.95 10.25
C GLU A 250 19.63 -2.26 10.29
N LEU A 251 18.77 -1.26 10.54
CA LEU A 251 17.33 -1.45 10.60
C LEU A 251 16.70 -1.36 9.21
N MET A 252 15.80 -2.29 8.93
CA MET A 252 15.08 -2.35 7.66
C MET A 252 13.57 -2.42 7.92
N ALA A 253 12.79 -1.87 6.99
CA ALA A 253 11.35 -2.05 6.99
C ALA A 253 11.00 -3.54 6.91
N GLY A 254 9.97 -3.97 7.66
CA GLY A 254 9.57 -5.37 7.77
C GLY A 254 10.15 -6.12 8.96
N MET A 255 11.20 -5.62 9.61
CA MET A 255 11.74 -6.21 10.83
C MET A 255 10.72 -6.18 11.96
N SER A 256 10.81 -7.18 12.85
CA SER A 256 9.92 -7.36 14.00
C SER A 256 10.67 -7.12 15.31
N GLY A 257 9.94 -6.78 16.35
CA GLY A 257 10.53 -6.61 17.67
C GLY A 257 9.54 -6.72 18.80
N LYS A 258 10.09 -6.75 20.02
CA LYS A 258 9.36 -6.79 21.27
C LYS A 258 9.43 -5.44 21.93
N VAL A 259 8.28 -4.89 22.23
CA VAL A 259 8.15 -3.61 22.93
C VAL A 259 8.29 -3.84 24.42
N MET A 260 9.26 -3.14 25.01
CA MET A 260 9.52 -3.18 26.46
C MET A 260 8.98 -1.90 27.10
N ILE A 261 7.70 -1.92 27.42
CA ILE A 261 7.04 -0.85 28.18
C ILE A 261 6.88 -1.34 29.60
N LYS A 262 7.38 -0.58 30.56
CA LYS A 262 7.05 -0.80 31.96
C LYS A 262 5.76 -0.05 32.26
N PRO A 263 4.67 -0.74 32.61
CA PRO A 263 3.49 -0.06 33.15
C PRO A 263 3.95 0.78 34.37
N ILE A 264 3.45 1.98 34.49
CA ILE A 264 3.65 2.77 35.72
C ILE A 264 2.90 2.02 36.82
N GLU A 265 3.62 1.29 37.68
CA GLU A 265 3.04 0.68 38.87
C GLU A 265 2.58 1.82 39.79
N GLY A 266 1.28 1.97 40.00
CA GLY A 266 0.71 2.79 41.05
C GLY A 266 0.04 4.09 40.57
N GLN A 267 -1.18 4.02 40.13
CA GLN A 267 -2.26 4.93 40.56
C GLN A 267 -3.58 4.19 40.50
#